data_aa50b043665305273a43889194d9d123
#
_entry.id   aa50b043665305273a43889194d9d123
#
_cell.length_a   1.000
_cell.length_b   1.000
_cell.length_c   1.000
_cell.angle_alpha   90.00
_cell.angle_beta   90.00
_cell.angle_gamma   90.00
#
_symmetry.space_group_name_H-M   'P 1'
#
loop_
_entity.id
_entity.type
_entity.pdbx_description
1 polymer ?
#
loop_
_entity_poly.entity_id
_entity_poly.type
_entity_poly.pdbx_seq_one_letter_code
_entity_poly.pdbx_strand_id
1 'polypeptide(L)'
;MPLPAFEYTAPKTAAKAISAQKASGKFLAGGTDLFVAMKERITAPDFLVDMGGIARLKGIKRNKKTNELRVGALTTLSQLEEDPLIREQFPFLNTAVSLVSTLQLRNMGTLGGNLCLDTRCYYYNQPSFLKKRWKPCLKIGGKICHVVKGSDVCHAVYSGDLAGILIALGAGIRVEGVGDSREMQLREFFTGSGIKPNILKFNEILTEVMIPPLPEYSGFSYRKLRLRDTVDFPLLGVAVFVRLESEGGKCRDVRLVLGAVGPAPVVVEKAPRLMLGKRITPELIDEVARAARKIAHPVDNTASSPRYRREMIPVFIRKAFDEALERLKVG
;
A
#
# COMPACT_ATOMS: atom_id res chain seq x y z
N MET A 1 2.73 -15.29 22.45
CA MET A 1 1.55 -15.46 23.34
C MET A 1 0.43 -16.17 22.58
N PRO A 2 -0.49 -16.92 23.25
CA PRO A 2 -1.66 -17.49 22.57
C PRO A 2 -2.57 -16.36 22.06
N LEU A 3 -3.38 -16.67 21.05
CA LEU A 3 -4.39 -15.73 20.56
C LEU A 3 -5.43 -15.42 21.67
N PRO A 4 -6.05 -14.22 21.68
CA PRO A 4 -7.25 -13.97 22.50
C PRO A 4 -8.37 -14.92 22.09
N ALA A 5 -9.35 -15.15 22.96
CA ALA A 5 -10.57 -15.85 22.59
C ALA A 5 -11.36 -15.01 21.57
N PHE A 6 -11.97 -15.67 20.58
CA PHE A 6 -12.83 -15.05 19.57
C PHE A 6 -13.81 -16.07 19.01
N GLU A 7 -14.95 -15.61 18.55
CA GLU A 7 -15.85 -16.38 17.70
C GLU A 7 -15.36 -16.36 16.24
N TYR A 8 -15.68 -17.40 15.49
CA TYR A 8 -15.18 -17.57 14.12
C TYR A 8 -16.30 -18.03 13.17
N THR A 9 -16.30 -17.44 11.97
CA THR A 9 -17.15 -17.90 10.86
C THR A 9 -16.38 -17.84 9.54
N ALA A 10 -16.68 -18.77 8.61
CA ALA A 10 -16.01 -18.89 7.29
C ALA A 10 -17.04 -18.94 6.16
N PRO A 11 -17.70 -17.84 5.82
CA PRO A 11 -18.69 -17.79 4.77
C PRO A 11 -18.07 -18.02 3.38
N LYS A 12 -18.85 -18.59 2.46
CA LYS A 12 -18.41 -18.93 1.09
C LYS A 12 -18.72 -17.84 0.06
N THR A 13 -19.41 -16.76 0.46
CA THR A 13 -19.72 -15.64 -0.43
C THR A 13 -19.44 -14.31 0.25
N ALA A 14 -19.09 -13.28 -0.55
CA ALA A 14 -18.85 -11.95 -0.05
C ALA A 14 -20.07 -11.36 0.67
N ALA A 15 -21.26 -11.53 0.12
CA ALA A 15 -22.51 -11.06 0.74
C ALA A 15 -22.70 -11.66 2.13
N LYS A 16 -22.51 -12.99 2.30
CA LYS A 16 -22.59 -13.63 3.61
C LYS A 16 -21.49 -13.17 4.56
N ALA A 17 -20.27 -12.91 4.08
CA ALA A 17 -19.20 -12.38 4.91
C ALA A 17 -19.51 -10.96 5.42
N ILE A 18 -20.01 -10.11 4.55
CA ILE A 18 -20.42 -8.73 4.87
C ILE A 18 -21.58 -8.74 5.88
N SER A 19 -22.61 -9.58 5.66
CA SER A 19 -23.77 -9.69 6.55
C SER A 19 -23.44 -10.30 7.92
N ALA A 20 -22.43 -11.19 7.98
CA ALA A 20 -22.01 -11.80 9.24
C ALA A 20 -21.15 -10.87 10.10
N GLN A 21 -20.58 -9.79 9.53
CA GLN A 21 -19.65 -8.92 10.24
C GLN A 21 -20.31 -8.14 11.36
N LYS A 22 -19.63 -8.09 12.50
CA LYS A 22 -20.01 -7.32 13.70
C LYS A 22 -19.09 -6.11 13.85
N ALA A 23 -19.55 -5.04 14.52
CA ALA A 23 -18.75 -3.83 14.72
C ALA A 23 -17.45 -4.08 15.51
N SER A 24 -17.45 -5.05 16.43
CA SER A 24 -16.27 -5.49 17.21
C SER A 24 -15.41 -6.53 16.47
N GLY A 25 -15.86 -7.03 15.31
CA GLY A 25 -15.18 -8.06 14.55
C GLY A 25 -14.15 -7.53 13.56
N LYS A 26 -13.37 -8.46 12.99
CA LYS A 26 -12.43 -8.20 11.89
C LYS A 26 -12.63 -9.20 10.77
N PHE A 27 -12.47 -8.74 9.53
CA PHE A 27 -12.29 -9.62 8.39
C PHE A 27 -10.88 -10.22 8.43
N LEU A 28 -10.81 -11.54 8.19
CA LEU A 28 -9.56 -12.28 8.09
C LEU A 28 -9.33 -12.67 6.63
N ALA A 29 -8.23 -12.20 6.06
CA ALA A 29 -7.70 -12.65 4.77
C ALA A 29 -6.54 -13.63 5.02
N GLY A 30 -5.29 -13.30 4.66
CA GLY A 30 -4.12 -14.15 4.92
C GLY A 30 -3.64 -14.20 6.38
N GLY A 31 -4.11 -13.31 7.25
CA GLY A 31 -3.81 -13.30 8.69
C GLY A 31 -2.39 -12.88 9.08
N THR A 32 -1.50 -12.66 8.12
CA THR A 32 -0.07 -12.43 8.35
C THR A 32 0.25 -11.16 9.17
N ASP A 33 -0.61 -10.16 9.16
CA ASP A 33 -0.51 -8.97 10.02
C ASP A 33 -1.47 -9.06 11.22
N LEU A 34 -2.72 -9.49 10.98
CA LEU A 34 -3.76 -9.53 12.02
C LEU A 34 -3.39 -10.47 13.18
N PHE A 35 -2.93 -11.70 12.90
CA PHE A 35 -2.58 -12.65 13.97
C PHE A 35 -1.36 -12.21 14.77
N VAL A 36 -0.41 -11.51 14.16
CA VAL A 36 0.71 -10.91 14.89
C VAL A 36 0.18 -9.84 15.85
N ALA A 37 -0.67 -8.94 15.37
CA ALA A 37 -1.29 -7.90 16.20
C ALA A 37 -2.15 -8.50 17.33
N MET A 38 -2.85 -9.61 17.10
CA MET A 38 -3.62 -10.32 18.13
C MET A 38 -2.74 -11.01 19.16
N LYS A 39 -1.65 -11.68 18.76
CA LYS A 39 -0.67 -12.30 19.67
C LYS A 39 -0.04 -11.26 20.60
N GLU A 40 0.31 -10.10 20.08
CA GLU A 40 0.88 -8.97 20.83
C GLU A 40 -0.17 -8.14 21.59
N ARG A 41 -1.45 -8.52 21.53
CA ARG A 41 -2.56 -7.77 22.16
C ARG A 41 -2.62 -6.29 21.71
N ILE A 42 -2.19 -6.01 20.48
CA ILE A 42 -2.37 -4.72 19.83
C ILE A 42 -3.84 -4.52 19.50
N THR A 43 -4.47 -5.59 19.00
CA THR A 43 -5.93 -5.70 18.81
C THR A 43 -6.42 -7.03 19.38
N ALA A 44 -7.67 -7.06 19.83
CA ALA A 44 -8.30 -8.27 20.36
C ALA A 44 -9.78 -8.30 19.91
N PRO A 45 -10.04 -8.53 18.60
CA PRO A 45 -11.43 -8.68 18.14
C PRO A 45 -12.05 -9.91 18.77
N ASP A 46 -13.31 -9.83 19.12
CA ASP A 46 -14.10 -10.93 19.68
C ASP A 46 -14.76 -11.80 18.59
N PHE A 47 -14.69 -11.34 17.33
CA PHE A 47 -15.29 -12.04 16.19
C PHE A 47 -14.41 -11.94 14.94
N LEU A 48 -14.16 -13.08 14.27
CA LEU A 48 -13.44 -13.14 13.01
C LEU A 48 -14.33 -13.70 11.89
N VAL A 49 -14.36 -12.99 10.77
CA VAL A 49 -14.98 -13.44 9.53
C VAL A 49 -13.87 -13.82 8.54
N ASP A 50 -13.65 -15.12 8.38
CA ASP A 50 -12.65 -15.64 7.46
C ASP A 50 -13.17 -15.59 6.02
N MET A 51 -12.51 -14.80 5.19
CA MET A 51 -12.81 -14.66 3.77
C MET A 51 -12.08 -15.68 2.90
N GLY A 52 -11.15 -16.45 3.43
CA GLY A 52 -10.28 -17.35 2.68
C GLY A 52 -11.00 -18.38 1.80
N GLY A 53 -12.24 -18.72 2.16
CA GLY A 53 -13.09 -19.64 1.38
C GLY A 53 -13.89 -19.00 0.22
N ILE A 54 -13.78 -17.68 -0.02
CA ILE A 54 -14.56 -16.96 -1.04
C ILE A 54 -13.81 -17.00 -2.38
N ALA A 55 -14.09 -18.00 -3.21
CA ALA A 55 -13.37 -18.24 -4.48
C ALA A 55 -13.44 -17.04 -5.44
N ARG A 56 -14.56 -16.30 -5.47
CA ARG A 56 -14.77 -15.13 -6.34
C ARG A 56 -13.72 -14.01 -6.11
N LEU A 57 -13.19 -13.91 -4.89
CA LEU A 57 -12.21 -12.89 -4.53
C LEU A 57 -10.75 -13.28 -4.85
N LYS A 58 -10.54 -14.39 -5.57
CA LYS A 58 -9.21 -14.91 -5.92
C LYS A 58 -8.99 -14.89 -7.43
N GLY A 59 -7.72 -14.84 -7.81
CA GLY A 59 -7.26 -15.01 -9.19
C GLY A 59 -7.08 -13.70 -9.93
N ILE A 60 -6.51 -13.83 -11.11
CA ILE A 60 -6.10 -12.74 -12.00
C ILE A 60 -6.80 -12.97 -13.33
N LYS A 61 -7.46 -11.96 -13.86
CA LYS A 61 -8.23 -12.05 -15.11
C LYS A 61 -8.04 -10.79 -15.93
N ARG A 62 -7.93 -10.95 -17.25
CA ARG A 62 -7.95 -9.83 -18.18
C ARG A 62 -9.38 -9.56 -18.63
N ASN A 63 -9.80 -8.33 -18.55
CA ASN A 63 -11.05 -7.88 -19.17
C ASN A 63 -10.84 -7.80 -20.69
N LYS A 64 -11.54 -8.63 -21.46
CA LYS A 64 -11.37 -8.72 -22.92
C LYS A 64 -11.78 -7.43 -23.66
N LYS A 65 -12.65 -6.59 -23.09
CA LYS A 65 -13.13 -5.35 -23.71
C LYS A 65 -12.19 -4.17 -23.45
N THR A 66 -11.74 -4.01 -22.21
CA THR A 66 -10.93 -2.86 -21.77
C THR A 66 -9.42 -3.18 -21.72
N ASN A 67 -9.05 -4.42 -21.88
CA ASN A 67 -7.67 -4.95 -21.67
C ASN A 67 -7.12 -4.71 -20.25
N GLU A 68 -7.97 -4.31 -19.32
CA GLU A 68 -7.67 -4.07 -17.92
C GLU A 68 -7.41 -5.41 -17.19
N LEU A 69 -6.43 -5.42 -16.33
CA LEU A 69 -6.15 -6.59 -15.48
C LEU A 69 -6.94 -6.47 -14.18
N ARG A 70 -7.78 -7.46 -13.90
CA ARG A 70 -8.60 -7.54 -12.69
C ARG A 70 -8.02 -8.58 -11.74
N VAL A 71 -7.68 -8.17 -10.53
CA VAL A 71 -7.05 -9.00 -9.52
C VAL A 71 -7.97 -9.06 -8.30
N GLY A 72 -8.42 -10.25 -7.95
CA GLY A 72 -9.23 -10.47 -6.75
C GLY A 72 -8.44 -10.14 -5.47
N ALA A 73 -9.08 -9.50 -4.51
CA ALA A 73 -8.43 -9.02 -3.29
C ALA A 73 -7.80 -10.12 -2.42
N LEU A 74 -8.29 -11.37 -2.52
CA LEU A 74 -7.72 -12.53 -1.84
C LEU A 74 -6.66 -13.30 -2.65
N THR A 75 -6.27 -12.79 -3.82
CA THR A 75 -5.11 -13.32 -4.56
C THR A 75 -3.88 -13.14 -3.69
N THR A 76 -3.13 -14.22 -3.45
CA THR A 76 -1.93 -14.15 -2.62
C THR A 76 -0.80 -13.42 -3.34
N LEU A 77 0.13 -12.88 -2.57
CA LEU A 77 1.29 -12.20 -3.14
C LEU A 77 2.16 -13.14 -3.96
N SER A 78 2.29 -14.42 -3.54
CA SER A 78 2.99 -15.43 -4.34
C SER A 78 2.28 -15.71 -5.67
N GLN A 79 0.95 -15.80 -5.68
CA GLN A 79 0.20 -15.94 -6.94
C GLN A 79 0.41 -14.73 -7.88
N LEU A 80 0.49 -13.50 -7.33
CA LEU A 80 0.82 -12.32 -8.13
C LEU A 80 2.24 -12.37 -8.68
N GLU A 81 3.21 -12.82 -7.88
CA GLU A 81 4.62 -12.95 -8.27
C GLU A 81 4.84 -14.00 -9.36
N GLU A 82 4.06 -15.08 -9.34
CA GLU A 82 4.19 -16.21 -10.24
C GLU A 82 3.34 -16.10 -11.51
N ASP A 83 2.35 -15.21 -11.53
CA ASP A 83 1.40 -15.09 -12.64
C ASP A 83 2.08 -14.66 -13.96
N PRO A 84 1.91 -15.39 -15.07
CA PRO A 84 2.53 -15.07 -16.35
C PRO A 84 2.13 -13.69 -16.88
N LEU A 85 0.86 -13.27 -16.74
CA LEU A 85 0.39 -11.95 -17.21
C LEU A 85 1.09 -10.81 -16.44
N ILE A 86 1.32 -11.01 -15.14
CA ILE A 86 2.06 -10.03 -14.33
C ILE A 86 3.53 -9.99 -14.75
N ARG A 87 4.17 -11.14 -14.94
CA ARG A 87 5.58 -11.20 -15.34
C ARG A 87 5.85 -10.57 -16.70
N GLU A 88 4.97 -10.82 -17.66
CA GLU A 88 5.13 -10.33 -19.03
C GLU A 88 4.76 -8.85 -19.17
N GLN A 89 3.64 -8.42 -18.60
CA GLN A 89 3.09 -7.09 -18.85
C GLN A 89 3.42 -6.07 -17.76
N PHE A 90 3.67 -6.52 -16.54
CA PHE A 90 3.96 -5.69 -15.38
C PHE A 90 5.18 -6.20 -14.62
N PRO A 91 6.35 -6.40 -15.27
CA PRO A 91 7.54 -7.00 -14.63
C PRO A 91 8.01 -6.20 -13.40
N PHE A 92 7.78 -4.89 -13.38
CA PHE A 92 8.05 -4.03 -12.23
C PHE A 92 7.09 -4.30 -11.05
N LEU A 93 5.83 -4.68 -11.31
CA LEU A 93 4.89 -5.09 -10.26
C LEU A 93 5.31 -6.43 -9.66
N ASN A 94 5.75 -7.38 -10.49
CA ASN A 94 6.36 -8.62 -10.04
C ASN A 94 7.56 -8.35 -9.11
N THR A 95 8.48 -7.46 -9.52
CA THR A 95 9.60 -7.03 -8.67
C THR A 95 9.12 -6.41 -7.35
N ALA A 96 8.12 -5.53 -7.37
CA ALA A 96 7.60 -4.92 -6.15
C ALA A 96 6.97 -5.95 -5.20
N VAL A 97 6.24 -6.93 -5.73
CA VAL A 97 5.66 -8.02 -4.95
C VAL A 97 6.75 -8.86 -4.29
N SER A 98 7.83 -9.19 -5.01
CA SER A 98 8.95 -9.97 -4.47
C SER A 98 9.66 -9.27 -3.30
N LEU A 99 9.60 -7.94 -3.23
CA LEU A 99 10.14 -7.15 -2.11
C LEU A 99 9.25 -7.13 -0.86
N VAL A 100 8.03 -7.67 -0.95
CA VAL A 100 7.12 -7.72 0.21
C VAL A 100 7.47 -8.90 1.11
N SER A 101 7.85 -8.62 2.34
CA SER A 101 8.06 -9.61 3.40
C SER A 101 8.99 -10.78 3.02
N THR A 102 8.61 -12.02 3.36
CA THR A 102 9.30 -13.28 2.99
C THR A 102 8.44 -14.10 2.03
N LEU A 103 9.04 -15.05 1.32
CA LEU A 103 8.33 -15.99 0.47
C LEU A 103 7.20 -16.70 1.22
N GLN A 104 7.46 -17.20 2.43
CA GLN A 104 6.47 -17.91 3.25
C GLN A 104 5.27 -17.02 3.60
N LEU A 105 5.53 -15.76 3.94
CA LEU A 105 4.47 -14.79 4.25
C LEU A 105 3.69 -14.38 3.00
N ARG A 106 4.34 -14.31 1.83
CA ARG A 106 3.66 -14.04 0.55
C ARG A 106 2.71 -15.15 0.14
N ASN A 107 2.95 -16.41 0.54
CA ASN A 107 2.04 -17.54 0.30
C ASN A 107 0.68 -17.37 0.98
N MET A 108 0.61 -16.58 2.05
CA MET A 108 -0.61 -16.32 2.82
C MET A 108 -1.10 -14.87 2.68
N GLY A 109 -0.18 -13.91 2.63
CA GLY A 109 -0.51 -12.49 2.47
C GLY A 109 -1.19 -12.25 1.13
N THR A 110 -2.24 -11.42 1.14
CA THR A 110 -3.07 -11.16 -0.04
C THR A 110 -2.92 -9.71 -0.51
N LEU A 111 -3.25 -9.44 -1.77
CA LEU A 111 -3.24 -8.10 -2.34
C LEU A 111 -4.13 -7.14 -1.53
N GLY A 112 -5.39 -7.53 -1.30
CA GLY A 112 -6.33 -6.73 -0.50
C GLY A 112 -5.86 -6.55 0.94
N GLY A 113 -5.28 -7.59 1.56
CA GLY A 113 -4.69 -7.50 2.90
C GLY A 113 -3.53 -6.49 2.95
N ASN A 114 -2.67 -6.44 1.93
CA ASN A 114 -1.59 -5.46 1.85
C ASN A 114 -2.12 -4.02 1.68
N LEU A 115 -3.17 -3.82 0.89
CA LEU A 115 -3.79 -2.50 0.73
C LEU A 115 -4.55 -2.04 1.97
N CYS A 116 -5.15 -2.98 2.72
CA CYS A 116 -5.92 -2.70 3.94
C CYS A 116 -5.06 -2.72 5.22
N LEU A 117 -3.73 -2.76 5.13
CA LEU A 117 -2.85 -2.72 6.29
C LEU A 117 -3.18 -1.56 7.22
N ASP A 118 -3.16 -1.84 8.52
CA ASP A 118 -3.26 -0.79 9.53
C ASP A 118 -1.96 0.02 9.60
N THR A 119 -2.06 1.28 9.97
CA THR A 119 -0.90 2.16 10.17
C THR A 119 -0.09 1.74 11.38
N ARG A 120 1.23 1.95 11.32
CA ARG A 120 2.20 1.49 12.32
C ARG A 120 2.89 2.64 13.03
N CYS A 121 3.21 2.41 14.32
CA CYS A 121 3.93 3.37 15.13
C CYS A 121 4.57 2.63 16.32
N TYR A 122 5.78 2.98 16.72
CA TYR A 122 6.46 2.37 17.87
C TYR A 122 5.60 2.30 19.13
N TYR A 123 4.86 3.37 19.42
CA TYR A 123 3.99 3.40 20.61
C TYR A 123 2.73 2.55 20.47
N TYR A 124 2.17 2.48 19.27
CA TYR A 124 0.98 1.67 19.00
C TYR A 124 1.29 0.18 18.91
N ASN A 125 2.39 -0.18 18.22
CA ASN A 125 2.74 -1.58 17.95
C ASN A 125 3.55 -2.26 19.06
N GLN A 126 3.59 -1.66 20.26
CA GLN A 126 4.15 -2.33 21.44
C GLN A 126 3.18 -3.37 22.02
N PRO A 127 3.67 -4.48 22.57
CA PRO A 127 2.86 -5.40 23.36
C PRO A 127 2.09 -4.69 24.48
N SER A 128 0.91 -5.21 24.80
CA SER A 128 -0.01 -4.56 25.74
C SER A 128 0.62 -4.27 27.11
N PHE A 129 1.52 -5.12 27.61
CA PHE A 129 2.19 -4.91 28.89
C PHE A 129 3.17 -3.72 28.87
N LEU A 130 3.78 -3.42 27.73
CA LEU A 130 4.63 -2.24 27.56
C LEU A 130 3.82 -0.97 27.41
N LYS A 131 2.66 -1.04 26.75
CA LYS A 131 1.76 0.11 26.59
C LYS A 131 1.27 0.71 27.91
N LYS A 132 1.19 -0.09 28.96
CA LYS A 132 0.79 0.38 30.31
C LYS A 132 1.74 1.44 30.88
N ARG A 133 2.95 1.58 30.35
CA ARG A 133 3.95 2.59 30.77
C ARG A 133 3.64 4.01 30.27
N TRP A 134 2.75 4.15 29.26
CA TRP A 134 2.42 5.42 28.66
C TRP A 134 0.91 5.70 28.78
N LYS A 135 0.57 6.99 28.79
CA LYS A 135 -0.85 7.39 28.61
C LYS A 135 -1.34 6.91 27.24
N PRO A 136 -2.62 6.54 27.11
CA PRO A 136 -3.18 6.17 25.82
C PRO A 136 -2.93 7.25 24.76
N CYS A 137 -2.44 6.86 23.59
CA CYS A 137 -2.25 7.77 22.46
C CYS A 137 -3.56 7.93 21.65
N LEU A 138 -3.60 8.91 20.73
CA LEU A 138 -4.75 9.19 19.86
C LEU A 138 -5.30 7.95 19.15
N LYS A 139 -4.41 7.04 18.69
CA LYS A 139 -4.84 5.83 17.96
C LYS A 139 -5.59 4.80 18.83
N ILE A 140 -5.42 4.85 20.13
CA ILE A 140 -6.10 3.96 21.10
C ILE A 140 -7.04 4.72 22.02
N GLY A 141 -7.62 5.82 21.54
CA GLY A 141 -8.66 6.58 22.26
C GLY A 141 -8.13 7.61 23.27
N GLY A 142 -6.83 7.84 23.33
CA GLY A 142 -6.23 8.90 24.16
C GLY A 142 -6.29 10.28 23.49
N LYS A 143 -5.66 11.27 24.13
CA LYS A 143 -5.67 12.68 23.70
C LYS A 143 -4.30 13.21 23.29
N ILE A 144 -3.29 12.38 23.23
CA ILE A 144 -1.90 12.80 22.95
C ILE A 144 -1.27 11.95 21.85
N CYS A 145 -0.36 12.56 21.08
CA CYS A 145 0.57 11.86 20.23
C CYS A 145 1.94 11.82 20.92
N HIS A 146 2.51 10.59 21.10
CA HIS A 146 3.83 10.45 21.73
C HIS A 146 4.97 10.76 20.76
N VAL A 147 4.71 10.78 19.44
CA VAL A 147 5.71 11.05 18.40
C VAL A 147 5.86 12.54 18.14
N VAL A 148 4.73 13.25 18.00
CA VAL A 148 4.71 14.69 17.74
C VAL A 148 3.97 15.38 18.87
N LYS A 149 4.73 16.06 19.74
CA LYS A 149 4.17 16.78 20.89
C LYS A 149 3.20 17.87 20.44
N GLY A 150 2.06 17.94 21.11
CA GLY A 150 1.01 18.94 20.82
C GLY A 150 0.19 18.67 19.56
N SER A 151 0.44 17.57 18.86
CA SER A 151 -0.38 17.18 17.69
C SER A 151 -1.72 16.59 18.15
N ASP A 152 -2.79 17.02 17.52
CA ASP A 152 -4.16 16.52 17.63
C ASP A 152 -4.48 15.42 16.61
N VAL A 153 -3.53 15.10 15.70
CA VAL A 153 -3.64 14.04 14.69
C VAL A 153 -2.66 12.90 14.94
N CYS A 154 -3.03 11.69 14.55
CA CYS A 154 -2.19 10.52 14.66
C CYS A 154 -1.23 10.42 13.47
N HIS A 155 0.06 10.34 13.73
CA HIS A 155 1.13 10.22 12.74
C HIS A 155 1.59 8.77 12.49
N ALA A 156 0.79 7.76 12.84
CA ALA A 156 1.12 6.37 12.51
C ALA A 156 1.25 6.20 11.01
N VAL A 157 2.32 5.53 10.57
CA VAL A 157 2.71 5.44 9.15
C VAL A 157 1.99 4.28 8.45
N TYR A 158 1.50 4.52 7.23
CA TYR A 158 1.05 3.46 6.34
C TYR A 158 2.26 2.83 5.64
N SER A 159 2.40 1.51 5.76
CA SER A 159 3.60 0.78 5.32
C SER A 159 3.31 -0.34 4.30
N GLY A 160 2.16 -0.32 3.62
CA GLY A 160 1.87 -1.25 2.53
C GLY A 160 2.72 -0.93 1.30
N ASP A 161 3.47 -1.92 0.81
CA ASP A 161 4.38 -1.75 -0.33
C ASP A 161 3.64 -1.48 -1.64
N LEU A 162 2.52 -2.21 -1.89
CA LEU A 162 1.86 -2.23 -3.19
C LEU A 162 1.00 -1.00 -3.47
N ALA A 163 0.56 -0.28 -2.44
CA ALA A 163 -0.31 0.88 -2.63
C ALA A 163 0.33 1.96 -3.50
N GLY A 164 1.60 2.31 -3.25
CA GLY A 164 2.29 3.35 -4.02
C GLY A 164 2.42 3.02 -5.49
N ILE A 165 2.76 1.76 -5.80
CA ILE A 165 2.93 1.30 -7.18
C ILE A 165 1.59 1.22 -7.92
N LEU A 166 0.55 0.71 -7.28
CA LEU A 166 -0.78 0.61 -7.88
C LEU A 166 -1.41 1.99 -8.10
N ILE A 167 -1.19 2.94 -7.20
CA ILE A 167 -1.61 4.34 -7.40
C ILE A 167 -0.85 4.96 -8.59
N ALA A 168 0.45 4.75 -8.70
CA ALA A 168 1.24 5.25 -9.83
C ALA A 168 0.82 4.62 -11.17
N LEU A 169 0.35 3.37 -11.16
CA LEU A 169 -0.27 2.73 -12.32
C LEU A 169 -1.65 3.30 -12.68
N GLY A 170 -2.29 4.03 -11.78
CA GLY A 170 -3.66 4.50 -11.96
C GLY A 170 -4.69 3.41 -11.70
N ALA A 171 -4.38 2.47 -10.82
CA ALA A 171 -5.29 1.39 -10.49
C ALA A 171 -6.58 1.88 -9.84
N GLY A 172 -7.69 1.26 -10.21
CA GLY A 172 -8.97 1.32 -9.53
C GLY A 172 -9.16 0.19 -8.54
N ILE A 173 -10.15 0.32 -7.70
CA ILE A 173 -10.60 -0.72 -6.77
C ILE A 173 -12.11 -0.83 -6.77
N ARG A 174 -12.61 -2.02 -6.40
CA ARG A 174 -14.02 -2.25 -6.09
C ARG A 174 -14.20 -2.56 -4.61
N VAL A 175 -15.13 -1.86 -3.99
CA VAL A 175 -15.56 -2.05 -2.60
C VAL A 175 -17.01 -2.53 -2.60
N GLU A 176 -17.30 -3.54 -1.80
CA GLU A 176 -18.65 -4.07 -1.61
C GLU A 176 -19.09 -3.93 -0.14
N GLY A 177 -20.33 -3.54 0.06
CA GLY A 177 -21.03 -3.45 1.34
C GLY A 177 -22.39 -4.16 1.29
N VAL A 178 -23.26 -3.89 2.25
CA VAL A 178 -24.60 -4.46 2.30
C VAL A 178 -25.46 -3.88 1.18
N GLY A 179 -25.76 -4.69 0.14
CA GLY A 179 -26.61 -4.30 -0.98
C GLY A 179 -26.03 -3.22 -1.91
N ASP A 180 -24.75 -2.87 -1.74
CA ASP A 180 -24.09 -1.80 -2.49
C ASP A 180 -22.69 -2.22 -2.93
N SER A 181 -22.26 -1.69 -4.08
CA SER A 181 -20.89 -1.81 -4.56
C SER A 181 -20.48 -0.54 -5.29
N ARG A 182 -19.21 -0.14 -5.13
CA ARG A 182 -18.67 1.04 -5.82
C ARG A 182 -17.26 0.78 -6.34
N GLU A 183 -16.94 1.40 -7.45
CA GLU A 183 -15.60 1.48 -8.00
C GLU A 183 -15.05 2.90 -7.77
N MET A 184 -13.75 3.00 -7.54
CA MET A 184 -13.06 4.27 -7.35
C MET A 184 -11.59 4.14 -7.66
N GLN A 185 -10.89 5.26 -7.81
CA GLN A 185 -9.44 5.25 -7.91
C GLN A 185 -8.81 4.82 -6.57
N LEU A 186 -7.77 3.97 -6.63
CA LEU A 186 -7.10 3.50 -5.40
C LEU A 186 -6.56 4.65 -4.53
N ARG A 187 -6.15 5.77 -5.12
CA ARG A 187 -5.68 6.93 -4.35
C ARG A 187 -6.75 7.51 -3.41
N GLU A 188 -8.02 7.34 -3.74
CA GLU A 188 -9.16 7.84 -2.95
C GLU A 188 -9.53 6.91 -1.79
N PHE A 189 -8.94 5.72 -1.77
CA PHE A 189 -9.15 4.73 -0.72
C PHE A 189 -8.55 5.13 0.63
N PHE A 190 -7.44 5.88 0.62
CA PHE A 190 -6.70 6.25 1.80
C PHE A 190 -7.18 7.57 2.38
N THR A 191 -7.43 7.61 3.70
CA THR A 191 -7.97 8.81 4.36
C THR A 191 -6.90 9.84 4.76
N GLY A 192 -5.62 9.46 4.77
CA GLY A 192 -4.57 10.27 5.36
C GLY A 192 -4.54 10.28 6.90
N SER A 193 -5.42 9.51 7.55
CA SER A 193 -5.49 9.41 9.01
C SER A 193 -4.69 8.22 9.53
N GLY A 194 -3.84 8.46 10.53
CA GLY A 194 -3.15 7.39 11.24
C GLY A 194 -4.08 6.52 12.10
N ILE A 195 -5.30 6.96 12.38
CA ILE A 195 -6.30 6.22 13.16
C ILE A 195 -7.12 5.32 12.24
N LYS A 196 -7.65 5.87 11.14
CA LYS A 196 -8.48 5.17 10.16
C LYS A 196 -7.80 5.24 8.80
N PRO A 197 -6.94 4.29 8.42
CA PRO A 197 -6.09 4.38 7.24
C PRO A 197 -6.86 4.39 5.92
N ASN A 198 -8.06 3.81 5.85
CA ASN A 198 -8.87 3.71 4.65
C ASN A 198 -10.34 4.02 4.91
N ILE A 199 -11.11 4.16 3.82
CA ILE A 199 -12.51 4.58 3.85
C ILE A 199 -13.51 3.47 4.21
N LEU A 200 -13.08 2.21 4.29
CA LEU A 200 -13.98 1.07 4.53
C LEU A 200 -14.77 1.27 5.83
N LYS A 201 -16.05 0.99 5.75
CA LYS A 201 -16.91 0.80 6.92
C LYS A 201 -16.65 -0.60 7.52
N PHE A 202 -17.14 -0.84 8.73
CA PHE A 202 -16.90 -2.11 9.41
C PHE A 202 -17.46 -3.33 8.64
N ASN A 203 -18.51 -3.12 7.84
CA ASN A 203 -19.20 -4.10 7.02
C ASN A 203 -18.96 -3.91 5.50
N GLU A 204 -17.84 -3.35 5.13
CA GLU A 204 -17.39 -3.24 3.74
C GLU A 204 -16.08 -3.98 3.53
N ILE A 205 -15.91 -4.56 2.34
CA ILE A 205 -14.69 -5.26 1.93
C ILE A 205 -14.19 -4.73 0.58
N LEU A 206 -12.86 -4.65 0.44
CA LEU A 206 -12.21 -4.51 -0.85
C LEU A 206 -12.26 -5.87 -1.54
N THR A 207 -12.82 -5.93 -2.76
CA THR A 207 -13.05 -7.19 -3.49
C THR A 207 -12.15 -7.38 -4.68
N GLU A 208 -11.74 -6.31 -5.35
CA GLU A 208 -10.98 -6.37 -6.59
C GLU A 208 -10.09 -5.13 -6.76
N VAL A 209 -8.93 -5.32 -7.39
CA VAL A 209 -8.06 -4.27 -7.90
C VAL A 209 -8.06 -4.32 -9.41
N MET A 210 -8.24 -3.19 -10.06
CA MET A 210 -8.31 -3.02 -11.51
C MET A 210 -7.10 -2.23 -11.98
N ILE A 211 -6.22 -2.87 -12.77
CA ILE A 211 -4.99 -2.27 -13.27
C ILE A 211 -5.18 -1.96 -14.76
N PRO A 212 -5.12 -0.69 -15.18
CA PRO A 212 -5.27 -0.34 -16.59
C PRO A 212 -4.11 -0.90 -17.43
N PRO A 213 -4.32 -1.12 -18.74
CA PRO A 213 -3.24 -1.51 -19.64
C PRO A 213 -2.16 -0.43 -19.67
N LEU A 214 -0.92 -0.86 -19.81
CA LEU A 214 0.19 0.09 -19.96
C LEU A 214 0.14 0.74 -21.34
N PRO A 215 0.21 2.07 -21.42
CA PRO A 215 0.33 2.75 -22.69
C PRO A 215 1.72 2.50 -23.32
N GLU A 216 1.81 2.62 -24.63
CA GLU A 216 3.09 2.65 -25.31
C GLU A 216 4.00 3.76 -24.78
N TYR A 217 5.31 3.58 -24.91
CA TYR A 217 6.35 4.49 -24.43
C TYR A 217 6.23 4.81 -22.93
N SER A 218 5.81 3.82 -22.13
CA SER A 218 5.75 3.96 -20.68
C SER A 218 6.82 3.13 -19.98
N GLY A 219 7.47 3.76 -18.99
CA GLY A 219 8.41 3.14 -18.08
C GLY A 219 7.93 3.20 -16.65
N PHE A 220 8.34 2.23 -15.88
CA PHE A 220 7.91 2.09 -14.50
C PHE A 220 9.03 1.58 -13.60
N SER A 221 9.08 2.07 -12.35
CA SER A 221 9.99 1.57 -11.32
C SER A 221 9.38 1.63 -9.93
N TYR A 222 9.79 0.70 -9.08
CA TYR A 222 9.55 0.74 -7.64
C TYR A 222 10.85 0.50 -6.88
N ARG A 223 11.18 1.39 -5.96
CA ARG A 223 12.35 1.29 -5.08
C ARG A 223 11.91 1.31 -3.62
N LYS A 224 12.47 0.39 -2.84
CA LYS A 224 12.18 0.23 -1.42
C LYS A 224 13.46 0.42 -0.60
N LEU A 225 13.46 1.39 0.30
CA LEU A 225 14.46 1.49 1.36
C LEU A 225 14.03 0.63 2.54
N ARG A 226 14.88 -0.27 2.97
CA ARG A 226 14.67 -1.16 4.14
C ARG A 226 16.00 -1.41 4.85
N LEU A 227 15.97 -1.94 6.07
CA LEU A 227 17.18 -2.26 6.82
C LEU A 227 17.79 -3.60 6.42
N ARG A 228 16.96 -4.59 6.14
CA ARG A 228 17.34 -5.96 5.76
C ARG A 228 16.69 -6.32 4.44
N ASP A 229 17.27 -7.28 3.72
CA ASP A 229 16.73 -7.74 2.45
C ASP A 229 15.54 -8.69 2.57
N THR A 230 14.96 -8.81 3.74
CA THR A 230 13.81 -9.66 4.03
C THR A 230 12.95 -9.06 5.16
N VAL A 231 11.68 -9.50 5.25
CA VAL A 231 10.69 -9.21 6.32
C VAL A 231 10.31 -7.73 6.46
N ASP A 232 11.25 -6.81 6.31
CA ASP A 232 11.06 -5.41 6.70
C ASP A 232 9.96 -4.69 5.93
N PHE A 233 9.18 -3.91 6.68
CA PHE A 233 8.36 -2.85 6.10
C PHE A 233 9.27 -1.77 5.48
N PRO A 234 8.76 -1.04 4.46
CA PRO A 234 9.54 0.06 3.88
C PRO A 234 9.78 1.18 4.90
N LEU A 235 11.00 1.70 4.91
CA LEU A 235 11.33 3.00 5.52
C LEU A 235 10.98 4.15 4.58
N LEU A 236 11.06 3.86 3.28
CA LEU A 236 10.65 4.71 2.16
C LEU A 236 10.35 3.80 0.98
N GLY A 237 9.20 3.99 0.36
CA GLY A 237 8.86 3.46 -0.96
C GLY A 237 8.83 4.59 -1.98
N VAL A 238 9.33 4.35 -3.19
CA VAL A 238 9.25 5.31 -4.30
C VAL A 238 8.75 4.56 -5.53
N ALA A 239 7.57 4.92 -6.02
CA ALA A 239 7.00 4.42 -7.25
C ALA A 239 6.97 5.53 -8.30
N VAL A 240 7.51 5.27 -9.48
CA VAL A 240 7.56 6.18 -10.62
C VAL A 240 6.91 5.52 -11.83
N PHE A 241 5.98 6.21 -12.43
CA PHE A 241 5.46 5.94 -13.77
C PHE A 241 5.81 7.12 -14.67
N VAL A 242 6.32 6.86 -15.86
CA VAL A 242 6.62 7.85 -16.90
C VAL A 242 6.04 7.36 -18.22
N ARG A 243 5.43 8.25 -18.97
CA ARG A 243 5.05 8.04 -20.37
C ARG A 243 5.64 9.16 -21.23
N LEU A 244 6.25 8.79 -22.34
CA LEU A 244 6.74 9.75 -23.33
C LEU A 244 5.77 9.85 -24.53
N GLU A 245 5.89 10.89 -25.33
CA GLU A 245 5.15 11.06 -26.60
C GLU A 245 5.58 10.05 -27.66
N SER A 246 6.89 9.72 -27.66
CA SER A 246 7.55 8.77 -28.54
C SER A 246 8.86 8.31 -27.87
N GLU A 247 9.60 7.41 -28.49
CA GLU A 247 10.94 7.04 -28.03
C GLU A 247 11.84 8.28 -27.90
N GLY A 248 12.42 8.51 -26.71
CA GLY A 248 13.24 9.69 -26.40
C GLY A 248 12.50 11.03 -26.47
N GLY A 249 11.16 11.00 -26.59
CA GLY A 249 10.30 12.19 -26.71
C GLY A 249 10.11 12.96 -25.40
N LYS A 250 9.20 13.90 -25.43
CA LYS A 250 8.80 14.69 -24.26
C LYS A 250 7.90 13.87 -23.32
N CYS A 251 7.90 14.22 -22.04
CA CYS A 251 7.04 13.63 -21.03
C CYS A 251 5.56 13.94 -21.31
N ARG A 252 4.75 12.89 -21.51
CA ARG A 252 3.31 12.98 -21.74
C ARG A 252 2.49 12.71 -20.47
N ASP A 253 3.00 11.83 -19.58
CA ASP A 253 2.40 11.57 -18.27
C ASP A 253 3.52 11.17 -17.29
N VAL A 254 3.38 11.57 -16.05
CA VAL A 254 4.28 11.17 -14.96
C VAL A 254 3.52 11.10 -13.65
N ARG A 255 3.72 10.02 -12.93
CA ARG A 255 3.16 9.82 -11.60
C ARG A 255 4.27 9.36 -10.67
N LEU A 256 4.44 10.10 -9.57
CA LEU A 256 5.42 9.83 -8.52
C LEU A 256 4.68 9.69 -7.20
N VAL A 257 4.87 8.55 -6.53
CA VAL A 257 4.21 8.26 -5.25
C VAL A 257 5.26 7.82 -4.23
N LEU A 258 5.21 8.43 -3.04
CA LEU A 258 6.05 8.07 -1.90
C LEU A 258 5.25 7.21 -0.93
N GLY A 259 5.81 6.07 -0.52
CA GLY A 259 5.29 5.19 0.52
C GLY A 259 6.06 5.32 1.83
N ALA A 260 5.44 4.95 2.92
CA ALA A 260 6.02 4.90 4.28
C ALA A 260 6.56 6.23 4.82
N VAL A 261 6.10 7.39 4.33
CA VAL A 261 6.50 8.72 4.79
C VAL A 261 5.38 9.51 5.45
N GLY A 262 4.22 8.89 5.64
CA GLY A 262 3.03 9.49 6.24
C GLY A 262 1.93 8.45 6.49
N PRO A 263 0.76 8.87 6.98
CA PRO A 263 -0.38 7.97 7.27
C PRO A 263 -1.04 7.37 6.01
N ALA A 264 -0.68 7.84 4.82
CA ALA A 264 -1.13 7.33 3.53
C ALA A 264 0.00 7.40 2.50
N PRO A 265 -0.10 6.74 1.33
CA PRO A 265 0.76 7.01 0.19
C PRO A 265 0.67 8.49 -0.23
N VAL A 266 1.81 9.13 -0.50
CA VAL A 266 1.89 10.56 -0.83
C VAL A 266 2.12 10.73 -2.33
N VAL A 267 1.11 11.21 -3.05
CA VAL A 267 1.23 11.56 -4.47
C VAL A 267 1.95 12.90 -4.61
N VAL A 268 2.98 12.94 -5.45
CA VAL A 268 3.75 14.17 -5.70
C VAL A 268 3.11 14.95 -6.85
N GLU A 269 2.06 15.70 -6.54
CA GLU A 269 1.26 16.48 -7.51
C GLU A 269 2.06 17.53 -8.29
N LYS A 270 3.26 17.88 -7.83
CA LYS A 270 4.17 18.78 -8.55
C LYS A 270 4.92 18.09 -9.68
N ALA A 271 5.06 16.76 -9.67
CA ALA A 271 5.80 16.04 -10.71
C ALA A 271 5.23 16.28 -12.11
N PRO A 272 3.92 16.06 -12.38
CA PRO A 272 3.36 16.37 -13.70
C PRO A 272 3.47 17.87 -14.05
N ARG A 273 3.27 18.78 -13.09
CA ARG A 273 3.36 20.23 -13.35
C ARG A 273 4.75 20.67 -13.80
N LEU A 274 5.80 20.00 -13.34
CA LEU A 274 7.19 20.31 -13.69
C LEU A 274 7.64 19.64 -14.99
N MET A 275 7.15 18.41 -15.28
CA MET A 275 7.72 17.53 -16.30
C MET A 275 6.93 17.48 -17.61
N LEU A 276 5.61 17.67 -17.59
CA LEU A 276 4.78 17.56 -18.79
C LEU A 276 5.27 18.48 -19.91
N GLY A 277 5.33 17.93 -21.15
CA GLY A 277 5.77 18.64 -22.34
C GLY A 277 7.28 18.91 -22.41
N LYS A 278 8.07 18.45 -21.44
CA LYS A 278 9.52 18.63 -21.42
C LYS A 278 10.25 17.30 -21.63
N ARG A 279 11.49 17.36 -22.12
CA ARG A 279 12.40 16.22 -22.05
C ARG A 279 12.84 16.01 -20.60
N ILE A 280 12.90 14.75 -20.19
CA ILE A 280 13.29 14.41 -18.82
C ILE A 280 14.81 14.44 -18.75
N THR A 281 15.36 15.39 -17.98
CA THR A 281 16.79 15.54 -17.72
C THR A 281 17.10 15.29 -16.23
N PRO A 282 18.36 15.00 -15.88
CA PRO A 282 18.76 14.85 -14.48
C PRO A 282 18.39 16.08 -13.61
N GLU A 283 18.55 17.29 -14.15
CA GLU A 283 18.23 18.54 -13.42
C GLU A 283 16.72 18.65 -13.12
N LEU A 284 15.88 18.22 -14.07
CA LEU A 284 14.44 18.19 -13.92
C LEU A 284 13.99 17.13 -12.90
N ILE A 285 14.64 15.96 -12.90
CA ILE A 285 14.43 14.93 -11.87
C ILE A 285 14.81 15.48 -10.49
N ASP A 286 15.92 16.22 -10.38
CA ASP A 286 16.35 16.85 -9.12
C ASP A 286 15.38 17.91 -8.63
N GLU A 287 14.77 18.68 -9.52
CA GLU A 287 13.73 19.65 -9.18
C GLU A 287 12.49 18.94 -8.60
N VAL A 288 12.03 17.87 -9.24
CA VAL A 288 10.92 17.04 -8.75
C VAL A 288 11.27 16.40 -7.39
N ALA A 289 12.49 15.89 -7.25
CA ALA A 289 12.97 15.28 -6.01
C ALA A 289 13.02 16.28 -4.84
N ARG A 290 13.42 17.52 -5.09
CA ARG A 290 13.35 18.61 -4.10
C ARG A 290 11.91 18.93 -3.71
N ALA A 291 10.99 18.95 -4.68
CA ALA A 291 9.58 19.17 -4.42
C ALA A 291 8.97 18.03 -3.59
N ALA A 292 9.28 16.77 -3.90
CA ALA A 292 8.85 15.59 -3.18
C ALA A 292 9.36 15.58 -1.72
N ARG A 293 10.63 15.94 -1.51
CA ARG A 293 11.22 16.05 -0.17
C ARG A 293 10.51 17.08 0.73
N LYS A 294 9.97 18.14 0.15
CA LYS A 294 9.25 19.19 0.91
C LYS A 294 7.91 18.74 1.47
N ILE A 295 7.21 17.83 0.75
CA ILE A 295 5.88 17.35 1.14
C ILE A 295 5.92 16.05 1.96
N ALA A 296 7.07 15.40 2.04
CA ALA A 296 7.25 14.20 2.84
C ALA A 296 7.60 14.56 4.28
N HIS A 297 6.82 14.07 5.23
CA HIS A 297 6.98 14.35 6.66
C HIS A 297 7.19 13.06 7.48
N PRO A 298 8.29 12.32 7.25
CA PRO A 298 8.61 11.19 8.10
C PRO A 298 8.87 11.69 9.52
N VAL A 299 8.28 11.01 10.50
CA VAL A 299 8.43 11.31 11.93
C VAL A 299 9.07 10.11 12.64
N ASP A 300 9.45 10.27 13.91
CA ASP A 300 10.14 9.23 14.69
C ASP A 300 9.13 8.18 15.22
N ASN A 301 8.52 7.44 14.31
CA ASN A 301 7.48 6.46 14.59
C ASN A 301 7.79 5.03 14.10
N THR A 302 8.95 4.84 13.49
CA THR A 302 9.43 3.54 12.94
C THR A 302 10.96 3.52 12.96
N ALA A 303 11.56 2.42 12.52
CA ALA A 303 13.01 2.29 12.43
C ALA A 303 13.65 3.39 11.57
N SER A 304 14.89 3.75 11.87
CA SER A 304 15.65 4.84 11.24
C SER A 304 15.15 6.26 11.57
N SER A 305 16.06 7.21 11.52
CA SER A 305 15.73 8.60 11.87
C SER A 305 14.88 9.29 10.79
N PRO A 306 13.99 10.22 11.15
CA PRO A 306 13.25 11.04 10.20
C PRO A 306 14.17 11.81 9.25
N ARG A 307 15.32 12.28 9.73
CA ARG A 307 16.32 12.99 8.92
C ARG A 307 16.86 12.09 7.81
N TYR A 308 17.35 10.91 8.14
CA TYR A 308 17.88 9.96 7.16
C TYR A 308 16.83 9.59 6.12
N ARG A 309 15.62 9.24 6.54
CA ARG A 309 14.52 8.91 5.62
C ARG A 309 14.23 10.06 4.67
N ARG A 310 14.27 11.32 5.13
CA ARG A 310 14.07 12.51 4.30
C ARG A 310 15.22 12.74 3.31
N GLU A 311 16.47 12.53 3.74
CA GLU A 311 17.66 12.66 2.87
C GLU A 311 17.69 11.58 1.77
N MET A 312 17.13 10.40 2.03
CA MET A 312 17.08 9.32 1.05
C MET A 312 16.00 9.52 -0.04
N ILE A 313 15.03 10.41 0.15
CA ILE A 313 13.98 10.67 -0.84
C ILE A 313 14.56 11.07 -2.21
N PRO A 314 15.40 12.11 -2.35
CA PRO A 314 15.96 12.47 -3.64
C PRO A 314 16.85 11.37 -4.24
N VAL A 315 17.57 10.62 -3.42
CA VAL A 315 18.42 9.51 -3.88
C VAL A 315 17.57 8.41 -4.52
N PHE A 316 16.48 8.01 -3.85
CA PHE A 316 15.61 6.95 -4.35
C PHE A 316 14.75 7.40 -5.54
N ILE A 317 14.38 8.68 -5.61
CA ILE A 317 13.68 9.25 -6.76
C ILE A 317 14.56 9.22 -7.99
N ARG A 318 15.83 9.65 -7.93
CA ARG A 318 16.76 9.55 -9.05
C ARG A 318 16.90 8.11 -9.54
N LYS A 319 17.20 7.16 -8.64
CA LYS A 319 17.31 5.74 -8.98
C LYS A 319 16.05 5.18 -9.62
N ALA A 320 14.86 5.62 -9.15
CA ALA A 320 13.60 5.16 -9.69
C ALA A 320 13.32 5.74 -11.09
N PHE A 321 13.63 7.02 -11.32
CA PHE A 321 13.51 7.61 -12.65
C PHE A 321 14.51 6.98 -13.65
N ASP A 322 15.78 6.80 -13.25
CA ASP A 322 16.80 6.17 -14.11
C ASP A 322 16.32 4.80 -14.56
N GLU A 323 15.88 3.94 -13.65
CA GLU A 323 15.34 2.61 -13.98
C GLU A 323 14.07 2.67 -14.84
N ALA A 324 13.14 3.60 -14.57
CA ALA A 324 11.94 3.75 -15.37
C ALA A 324 12.27 4.19 -16.82
N LEU A 325 13.25 5.07 -16.99
CA LEU A 325 13.71 5.54 -18.29
C LEU A 325 14.54 4.49 -19.06
N GLU A 326 15.34 3.68 -18.36
CA GLU A 326 16.07 2.55 -18.98
C GLU A 326 15.11 1.54 -19.58
N ARG A 327 14.01 1.24 -18.91
CA ARG A 327 12.99 0.31 -19.41
C ARG A 327 12.23 0.80 -20.64
N LEU A 328 12.20 2.12 -20.88
CA LEU A 328 11.65 2.70 -22.10
C LEU A 328 12.52 2.44 -23.34
N LYS A 329 13.82 2.14 -23.16
CA LYS A 329 14.78 1.87 -24.25
C LYS A 329 14.78 0.43 -24.72
N VAL A 330 14.19 -0.47 -23.94
CA VAL A 330 14.24 -1.94 -24.15
C VAL A 330 12.93 -2.48 -24.76
N GLY A 331 11.88 -1.69 -24.85
CA GLY A 331 10.60 -2.01 -25.48
C GLY A 331 10.42 -1.30 -26.78
#